data_5c580277fb5866eda5d32751f5db80d1
#
_entry.id   5c580277fb5866eda5d32751f5db80d1
#
_cell.length_a   1.000
_cell.length_b   1.000
_cell.length_c   1.000
_cell.angle_alpha   90.00
_cell.angle_beta   90.00
_cell.angle_gamma   90.00
#
_symmetry.space_group_name_H-M   'P 1'
#
loop_
_entity.id
_entity.type
_entity.pdbx_description
1 polymer ?
#
loop_
_entity_poly.entity_id
_entity_poly.type
_entity_poly.pdbx_seq_one_letter_code
_entity_poly.pdbx_strand_id
1 'polypeptide(L)'
;MNPFEFFIPQNITVGAGTLAKLPECAKKLGGSHAMLISGPTLRKMGVVDKAADYLKDAGMAVDIFTDVEANPSVATVEKATEAYKESGADFIVALGGGSPMDVAKAVGVTAKYGGSITEYEGAHKVPGKIVPLIAIPTTAGTGSEVTAFSVITDHSRDYKLTVFSYELLPAYAILDPELLTSAPASVAAACGIDA
;
A
#
# COMPACT_ATOMS: atom_id res chain seq x y z
N MET A 1 -2.98 35.78 -1.49
CA MET A 1 -2.73 34.32 -1.41
C MET A 1 -1.83 33.99 -2.58
N ASN A 2 -0.73 33.28 -2.35
CA ASN A 2 0.12 32.83 -3.45
C ASN A 2 -0.61 31.73 -4.23
N PRO A 3 -0.47 31.65 -5.56
CA PRO A 3 -1.06 30.57 -6.34
C PRO A 3 -0.48 29.23 -5.90
N PHE A 4 -1.32 28.19 -5.86
CA PHE A 4 -0.93 26.82 -5.58
C PHE A 4 -1.70 25.87 -6.48
N GLU A 5 -1.12 24.70 -6.75
CA GLU A 5 -1.77 23.61 -7.48
C GLU A 5 -2.24 22.55 -6.48
N PHE A 6 -3.43 22.01 -6.70
CA PHE A 6 -3.98 20.88 -5.96
C PHE A 6 -4.27 19.75 -6.95
N PHE A 7 -3.60 18.61 -6.74
CA PHE A 7 -3.67 17.49 -7.66
C PHE A 7 -4.03 16.22 -6.92
N ILE A 8 -5.21 15.64 -7.20
CA ILE A 8 -5.63 14.33 -6.70
C ILE A 8 -6.11 13.49 -7.89
N PRO A 9 -5.23 12.66 -8.50
CA PRO A 9 -5.61 11.80 -9.62
C PRO A 9 -6.29 10.50 -9.16
N GLN A 10 -6.64 10.35 -7.88
CA GLN A 10 -7.11 9.13 -7.25
C GLN A 10 -8.62 9.07 -7.15
N ASN A 11 -9.14 7.84 -7.11
CA ASN A 11 -10.51 7.56 -6.68
C ASN A 11 -10.50 7.22 -5.18
N ILE A 12 -11.18 8.03 -4.37
CA ILE A 12 -11.26 7.83 -2.93
C ILE A 12 -12.69 7.45 -2.56
N THR A 13 -12.83 6.30 -1.89
CA THR A 13 -14.12 5.82 -1.34
C THR A 13 -14.07 5.91 0.18
N VAL A 14 -15.03 6.59 0.79
CA VAL A 14 -15.08 6.79 2.25
C VAL A 14 -16.42 6.30 2.80
N GLY A 15 -16.39 5.52 3.88
CA GLY A 15 -17.60 5.11 4.61
C GLY A 15 -17.44 3.76 5.32
N ALA A 16 -18.30 3.53 6.31
CA ALA A 16 -18.35 2.26 7.04
C ALA A 16 -18.73 1.10 6.10
N GLY A 17 -18.01 -0.04 6.20
CA GLY A 17 -18.24 -1.23 5.39
C GLY A 17 -17.76 -1.09 3.94
N THR A 18 -17.03 -0.01 3.58
CA THR A 18 -16.56 0.19 2.20
C THR A 18 -15.48 -0.78 1.75
N LEU A 19 -14.87 -1.56 2.66
CA LEU A 19 -14.00 -2.68 2.28
C LEU A 19 -14.69 -3.62 1.28
N ALA A 20 -16.01 -3.80 1.38
CA ALA A 20 -16.79 -4.62 0.45
C ALA A 20 -16.77 -4.10 -1.01
N LYS A 21 -16.33 -2.85 -1.25
CA LYS A 21 -16.16 -2.29 -2.61
C LYS A 21 -14.81 -2.64 -3.25
N LEU A 22 -13.92 -3.32 -2.53
CA LEU A 22 -12.62 -3.72 -3.03
C LEU A 22 -12.69 -4.46 -4.38
N PRO A 23 -13.59 -5.45 -4.59
CA PRO A 23 -13.70 -6.11 -5.90
C PRO A 23 -14.16 -5.18 -7.03
N GLU A 24 -15.02 -4.20 -6.73
CA GLU A 24 -15.45 -3.21 -7.72
C GLU A 24 -14.27 -2.32 -8.16
N CYS A 25 -13.46 -1.87 -7.21
CA CYS A 25 -12.25 -1.09 -7.50
C CYS A 25 -11.24 -1.90 -8.33
N ALA A 26 -11.02 -3.17 -7.96
CA ALA A 26 -10.14 -4.07 -8.70
C ALA A 26 -10.61 -4.31 -10.16
N LYS A 27 -11.91 -4.52 -10.37
CA LYS A 27 -12.50 -4.65 -11.71
C LYS A 27 -12.32 -3.39 -12.56
N LYS A 28 -12.47 -2.21 -11.95
CA LYS A 28 -12.24 -0.92 -12.65
C LYS A 28 -10.77 -0.71 -13.03
N LEU A 29 -9.82 -1.31 -12.28
CA LEU A 29 -8.41 -1.35 -12.67
C LEU A 29 -8.13 -2.33 -13.82
N GLY A 30 -9.07 -3.21 -14.13
CA GLY A 30 -8.86 -4.34 -15.06
C GLY A 30 -8.08 -5.49 -14.43
N GLY A 31 -7.99 -5.53 -13.08
CA GLY A 31 -7.26 -6.54 -12.33
C GLY A 31 -7.99 -7.88 -12.27
N SER A 32 -7.22 -8.95 -12.30
CA SER A 32 -7.71 -10.33 -12.20
C SER A 32 -6.99 -11.14 -11.13
N HIS A 33 -5.78 -10.75 -10.76
CA HIS A 33 -4.94 -11.44 -9.79
C HIS A 33 -4.26 -10.44 -8.84
N ALA A 34 -4.67 -10.43 -7.58
CA ALA A 34 -4.15 -9.53 -6.57
C ALA A 34 -2.94 -10.09 -5.82
N MET A 35 -1.92 -9.28 -5.58
CA MET A 35 -1.01 -9.45 -4.47
C MET A 35 -1.46 -8.57 -3.30
N LEU A 36 -1.94 -9.18 -2.21
CA LEU A 36 -2.34 -8.47 -1.00
C LEU A 36 -1.14 -8.34 -0.06
N ILE A 37 -0.66 -7.12 0.16
CA ILE A 37 0.49 -6.80 1.02
C ILE A 37 -0.03 -6.22 2.34
N SER A 38 0.37 -6.82 3.47
CA SER A 38 -0.07 -6.43 4.82
C SER A 38 0.97 -6.79 5.88
N GLY A 39 0.67 -6.50 7.14
CA GLY A 39 1.45 -6.94 8.29
C GLY A 39 0.88 -8.19 8.96
N PRO A 40 1.72 -8.92 9.74
CA PRO A 40 1.32 -10.18 10.39
C PRO A 40 0.20 -10.00 11.42
N THR A 41 0.09 -8.85 12.04
CA THR A 41 -0.97 -8.57 13.03
C THR A 41 -2.36 -8.58 12.38
N LEU A 42 -2.55 -7.89 11.25
CA LEU A 42 -3.83 -7.88 10.55
C LEU A 42 -4.18 -9.25 9.97
N ARG A 43 -3.19 -10.04 9.62
CA ARG A 43 -3.39 -11.45 9.22
C ARG A 43 -3.97 -12.26 10.39
N LYS A 44 -3.36 -12.16 11.58
CA LYS A 44 -3.84 -12.86 12.79
C LYS A 44 -5.25 -12.41 13.21
N MET A 45 -5.61 -11.17 12.93
CA MET A 45 -6.94 -10.62 13.22
C MET A 45 -8.00 -11.01 12.18
N GLY A 46 -7.65 -11.71 11.11
CA GLY A 46 -8.57 -12.11 10.05
C GLY A 46 -8.95 -11.00 9.07
N VAL A 47 -8.43 -9.78 9.23
CA VAL A 47 -8.76 -8.65 8.35
C VAL A 47 -8.22 -8.88 6.94
N VAL A 48 -7.02 -9.47 6.84
CA VAL A 48 -6.39 -9.84 5.56
C VAL A 48 -7.22 -10.90 4.85
N ASP A 49 -7.68 -11.92 5.59
CA ASP A 49 -8.50 -13.00 5.02
C ASP A 49 -9.85 -12.47 4.53
N LYS A 50 -10.50 -11.59 5.29
CA LYS A 50 -11.75 -10.94 4.88
C LYS A 50 -11.59 -10.17 3.57
N ALA A 51 -10.50 -9.42 3.41
CA ALA A 51 -10.23 -8.70 2.16
C ALA A 51 -9.95 -9.65 0.99
N ALA A 52 -9.18 -10.73 1.23
CA ALA A 52 -8.91 -11.76 0.24
C ALA A 52 -10.19 -12.49 -0.20
N ASP A 53 -11.08 -12.81 0.73
CA ASP A 53 -12.33 -13.50 0.45
C ASP A 53 -13.25 -12.65 -0.44
N TYR A 54 -13.36 -11.34 -0.21
CA TYR A 54 -14.09 -10.44 -1.11
C TYR A 54 -13.59 -10.52 -2.56
N LEU A 55 -12.29 -10.57 -2.77
CA LEU A 55 -11.70 -10.68 -4.11
C LEU A 55 -11.96 -12.06 -4.72
N LYS A 56 -11.78 -13.15 -3.94
CA LYS A 56 -12.02 -14.53 -4.38
C LYS A 56 -13.49 -14.77 -4.75
N ASP A 57 -14.41 -14.27 -3.93
CA ASP A 57 -15.86 -14.35 -4.19
C ASP A 57 -16.25 -13.62 -5.49
N ALA A 58 -15.47 -12.61 -5.87
CA ALA A 58 -15.62 -11.91 -7.14
C ALA A 58 -14.90 -12.58 -8.34
N GLY A 59 -14.31 -13.76 -8.12
CA GLY A 59 -13.63 -14.58 -9.14
C GLY A 59 -12.18 -14.20 -9.42
N MET A 60 -11.52 -13.45 -8.51
CA MET A 60 -10.12 -13.04 -8.67
C MET A 60 -9.18 -14.02 -7.96
N ALA A 61 -7.99 -14.23 -8.52
CA ALA A 61 -6.90 -14.89 -7.81
C ALA A 61 -6.28 -13.93 -6.77
N VAL A 62 -5.80 -14.50 -5.64
CA VAL A 62 -5.22 -13.71 -4.56
C VAL A 62 -4.03 -14.44 -3.96
N ASP A 63 -2.85 -13.82 -4.04
CA ASP A 63 -1.69 -14.15 -3.25
C ASP A 63 -1.52 -13.15 -2.11
N ILE A 64 -0.90 -13.59 -1.01
CA ILE A 64 -0.83 -12.80 0.22
C ILE A 64 0.62 -12.77 0.71
N PHE A 65 1.14 -11.55 0.93
CA PHE A 65 2.42 -11.30 1.56
C PHE A 65 2.20 -10.52 2.87
N THR A 66 2.61 -11.10 4.00
CA THR A 66 2.37 -10.51 5.34
C THR A 66 3.61 -10.28 6.18
N ASP A 67 4.79 -10.43 5.59
CA ASP A 67 6.06 -10.27 6.31
C ASP A 67 6.54 -8.81 6.34
N VAL A 68 5.58 -7.87 6.44
CA VAL A 68 5.89 -6.44 6.54
C VAL A 68 6.02 -6.08 8.02
N GLU A 69 7.21 -5.69 8.41
CA GLU A 69 7.53 -5.15 9.74
C GLU A 69 7.24 -3.65 9.86
N ALA A 70 7.22 -3.15 11.09
CA ALA A 70 7.22 -1.72 11.33
C ALA A 70 8.56 -1.10 10.88
N ASN A 71 8.54 0.05 10.21
CA ASN A 71 9.69 0.66 9.54
C ASN A 71 10.35 -0.33 8.54
N PRO A 72 9.66 -0.67 7.45
CA PRO A 72 10.05 -1.75 6.57
C PRO A 72 11.40 -1.50 5.92
N SER A 73 12.15 -2.57 5.70
CA SER A 73 13.50 -2.54 5.16
C SER A 73 13.55 -2.71 3.64
N VAL A 74 14.70 -2.35 3.05
CA VAL A 74 15.00 -2.67 1.64
C VAL A 74 14.86 -4.18 1.39
N ALA A 75 15.34 -5.02 2.33
CA ALA A 75 15.23 -6.47 2.19
C ALA A 75 13.76 -6.96 2.18
N THR A 76 12.86 -6.31 2.91
CA THR A 76 11.43 -6.61 2.87
C THR A 76 10.82 -6.27 1.52
N VAL A 77 11.21 -5.13 0.93
CA VAL A 77 10.79 -4.75 -0.43
C VAL A 77 11.27 -5.77 -1.45
N GLU A 78 12.52 -6.22 -1.36
CA GLU A 78 13.09 -7.23 -2.27
C GLU A 78 12.31 -8.54 -2.20
N LYS A 79 12.09 -9.09 -0.99
CA LYS A 79 11.28 -10.31 -0.79
C LYS A 79 9.84 -10.17 -1.31
N ALA A 80 9.20 -9.04 -1.03
CA ALA A 80 7.84 -8.79 -1.50
C ALA A 80 7.79 -8.64 -3.04
N THR A 81 8.84 -8.08 -3.65
CA THR A 81 8.97 -7.96 -5.11
C THR A 81 9.14 -9.32 -5.77
N GLU A 82 9.95 -10.21 -5.18
CA GLU A 82 10.10 -11.59 -5.66
C GLU A 82 8.78 -12.34 -5.57
N ALA A 83 8.11 -12.30 -4.41
CA ALA A 83 6.79 -12.90 -4.22
C ALA A 83 5.75 -12.38 -5.24
N TYR A 84 5.76 -11.07 -5.51
CA TYR A 84 4.88 -10.48 -6.53
C TYR A 84 5.15 -11.04 -7.92
N LYS A 85 6.42 -11.14 -8.33
CA LYS A 85 6.81 -11.67 -9.64
C LYS A 85 6.48 -13.15 -9.79
N GLU A 86 6.69 -13.94 -8.74
CA GLU A 86 6.40 -15.38 -8.71
C GLU A 86 4.90 -15.67 -8.77
N SER A 87 4.06 -14.83 -8.12
CA SER A 87 2.61 -15.01 -8.12
C SER A 87 1.97 -14.77 -9.49
N GLY A 88 2.57 -13.93 -10.32
CA GLY A 88 1.96 -13.48 -11.57
C GLY A 88 0.79 -12.49 -11.36
N ALA A 89 0.71 -11.85 -10.19
CA ALA A 89 -0.30 -10.86 -9.90
C ALA A 89 -0.20 -9.66 -10.86
N ASP A 90 -1.35 -9.06 -11.19
CA ASP A 90 -1.46 -7.93 -12.11
C ASP A 90 -1.76 -6.59 -11.40
N PHE A 91 -2.11 -6.63 -10.13
CA PHE A 91 -2.26 -5.45 -9.27
C PHE A 91 -1.92 -5.74 -7.81
N ILE A 92 -1.72 -4.69 -7.03
CA ILE A 92 -1.40 -4.77 -5.59
C ILE A 92 -2.55 -4.19 -4.77
N VAL A 93 -2.85 -4.85 -3.64
CA VAL A 93 -3.71 -4.32 -2.57
C VAL A 93 -2.84 -4.12 -1.34
N ALA A 94 -2.67 -2.88 -0.89
CA ALA A 94 -2.00 -2.55 0.35
C ALA A 94 -3.04 -2.41 1.46
N LEU A 95 -2.99 -3.27 2.47
CA LEU A 95 -3.92 -3.26 3.60
C LEU A 95 -3.15 -3.08 4.91
N GLY A 96 -3.33 -1.95 5.57
CA GLY A 96 -2.66 -1.68 6.84
C GLY A 96 -2.38 -0.22 7.13
N GLY A 97 -1.38 0.05 7.95
CA GLY A 97 -0.85 1.39 8.19
C GLY A 97 0.13 1.84 7.11
N GLY A 98 0.96 2.84 7.41
CA GLY A 98 1.95 3.38 6.46
C GLY A 98 2.93 2.32 5.94
N SER A 99 3.43 1.41 6.80
CA SER A 99 4.45 0.41 6.42
C SER A 99 4.03 -0.51 5.28
N PRO A 100 2.86 -1.20 5.30
CA PRO A 100 2.40 -1.99 4.16
C PRO A 100 2.17 -1.16 2.89
N MET A 101 1.73 0.09 3.03
CA MET A 101 1.53 0.97 1.87
C MET A 101 2.85 1.40 1.23
N ASP A 102 3.83 1.72 2.04
CA ASP A 102 5.16 2.11 1.57
C ASP A 102 5.87 0.95 0.88
N VAL A 103 5.78 -0.28 1.44
CA VAL A 103 6.25 -1.50 0.78
C VAL A 103 5.52 -1.73 -0.54
N ALA A 104 4.20 -1.63 -0.56
CA ALA A 104 3.40 -1.85 -1.76
C ALA A 104 3.76 -0.88 -2.90
N LYS A 105 3.97 0.40 -2.59
CA LYS A 105 4.46 1.40 -3.54
C LYS A 105 5.85 1.04 -4.08
N ALA A 106 6.77 0.69 -3.16
CA ALA A 106 8.13 0.28 -3.53
C ALA A 106 8.13 -0.98 -4.42
N VAL A 107 7.33 -2.00 -4.06
CA VAL A 107 7.13 -3.21 -4.88
C VAL A 107 6.57 -2.83 -6.26
N GLY A 108 5.60 -1.91 -6.30
CA GLY A 108 5.05 -1.43 -7.56
C GLY A 108 6.08 -0.81 -8.50
N VAL A 109 7.13 -0.18 -7.94
CA VAL A 109 8.29 0.34 -8.70
C VAL A 109 9.19 -0.81 -9.14
N THR A 110 9.71 -1.58 -8.18
CA THR A 110 10.76 -2.58 -8.43
C THR A 110 10.28 -3.78 -9.25
N ALA A 111 9.00 -4.16 -9.11
CA ALA A 111 8.39 -5.20 -9.95
C ALA A 111 8.30 -4.78 -11.41
N LYS A 112 8.00 -3.50 -11.67
CA LYS A 112 7.79 -2.99 -13.02
C LYS A 112 9.07 -2.54 -13.72
N TYR A 113 9.96 -1.89 -13.00
CA TYR A 113 11.15 -1.25 -13.59
C TYR A 113 12.46 -1.97 -13.22
N GLY A 114 12.41 -2.91 -12.28
CA GLY A 114 13.61 -3.64 -11.82
C GLY A 114 14.46 -2.85 -10.83
N GLY A 115 15.65 -3.34 -10.55
CA GLY A 115 16.60 -2.73 -9.64
C GLY A 115 16.21 -2.78 -8.17
N SER A 116 17.02 -2.17 -7.32
CA SER A 116 16.72 -1.96 -5.90
C SER A 116 15.94 -0.67 -5.72
N ILE A 117 15.08 -0.61 -4.69
CA ILE A 117 14.35 0.62 -4.36
C ILE A 117 15.28 1.78 -4.01
N THR A 118 16.52 1.49 -3.60
CA THR A 118 17.56 2.49 -3.31
C THR A 118 17.97 3.31 -4.55
N GLU A 119 17.81 2.76 -5.75
CA GLU A 119 18.12 3.46 -7.01
C GLU A 119 17.12 4.59 -7.30
N TYR A 120 15.93 4.48 -6.73
CA TYR A 120 14.83 5.43 -6.91
C TYR A 120 14.75 6.49 -5.79
N GLU A 121 15.71 6.47 -4.83
CA GLU A 121 15.76 7.43 -3.72
C GLU A 121 15.79 8.88 -4.21
N GLY A 122 14.97 9.73 -3.61
CA GLY A 122 14.83 11.14 -3.96
C GLY A 122 13.58 11.43 -4.78
N ALA A 123 13.60 12.52 -5.53
CA ALA A 123 12.43 13.02 -6.23
C ALA A 123 12.43 12.66 -7.72
N HIS A 124 11.27 12.21 -8.22
CA HIS A 124 10.97 12.02 -9.65
C HIS A 124 11.92 11.09 -10.41
N LYS A 125 12.49 10.08 -9.75
CA LYS A 125 13.33 9.07 -10.37
C LYS A 125 12.54 7.85 -10.89
N VAL A 126 11.28 7.71 -10.51
CA VAL A 126 10.41 6.63 -11.01
C VAL A 126 10.03 6.93 -12.45
N PRO A 127 10.30 6.03 -13.43
CA PRO A 127 10.16 6.35 -14.87
C PRO A 127 8.72 6.57 -15.35
N GLY A 128 7.73 6.14 -14.59
CA GLY A 128 6.30 6.25 -14.93
C GLY A 128 5.43 5.50 -13.95
N LYS A 129 4.15 5.32 -14.27
CA LYS A 129 3.17 4.65 -13.38
C LYS A 129 3.68 3.31 -12.91
N ILE A 130 3.56 3.07 -11.61
CA ILE A 130 3.88 1.79 -10.98
C ILE A 130 2.82 0.72 -11.33
N VAL A 131 2.99 -0.50 -10.80
CA VAL A 131 1.94 -1.52 -10.82
C VAL A 131 0.66 -0.92 -10.20
N PRO A 132 -0.53 -1.15 -10.78
CA PRO A 132 -1.78 -0.63 -10.23
C PRO A 132 -1.94 -0.98 -8.75
N LEU A 133 -2.29 0.01 -7.92
CA LEU A 133 -2.33 -0.11 -6.47
C LEU A 133 -3.67 0.38 -5.92
N ILE A 134 -4.28 -0.44 -5.03
CA ILE A 134 -5.40 -0.08 -4.17
C ILE A 134 -4.87 0.00 -2.74
N ALA A 135 -5.07 1.14 -2.06
CA ALA A 135 -4.64 1.34 -0.69
C ALA A 135 -5.85 1.34 0.27
N ILE A 136 -5.72 0.60 1.37
CA ILE A 136 -6.76 0.43 2.40
C ILE A 136 -6.14 0.68 3.77
N PRO A 137 -6.25 1.92 4.32
CA PRO A 137 -5.67 2.23 5.61
C PRO A 137 -6.43 1.58 6.76
N THR A 138 -5.68 1.13 7.77
CA THR A 138 -6.19 0.65 9.06
C THR A 138 -5.72 1.49 10.25
N THR A 139 -4.98 2.57 9.98
CA THR A 139 -4.54 3.59 10.95
C THR A 139 -4.80 4.97 10.38
N ALA A 140 -5.14 5.93 11.21
CA ALA A 140 -5.23 7.34 10.84
C ALA A 140 -3.85 8.01 10.97
N GLY A 141 -3.61 9.11 10.27
CA GLY A 141 -2.45 9.99 10.46
C GLY A 141 -1.43 9.97 9.34
N THR A 142 -0.93 8.81 8.91
CA THR A 142 0.16 8.73 7.93
C THR A 142 -0.19 9.29 6.54
N GLY A 143 -1.46 9.22 6.14
CA GLY A 143 -1.91 9.65 4.83
C GLY A 143 -1.28 8.90 3.64
N SER A 144 -0.60 7.76 3.89
CA SER A 144 0.14 7.07 2.84
C SER A 144 -0.77 6.59 1.70
N GLU A 145 -2.07 6.39 1.94
CA GLU A 145 -3.07 6.03 0.93
C GLU A 145 -3.32 7.14 -0.09
N VAL A 146 -2.96 8.38 0.23
CA VAL A 146 -3.18 9.57 -0.63
C VAL A 146 -1.90 10.35 -0.91
N THR A 147 -0.74 9.84 -0.53
CA THR A 147 0.55 10.52 -0.74
C THR A 147 1.40 9.87 -1.83
N ALA A 148 2.29 10.67 -2.39
CA ALA A 148 3.24 10.30 -3.43
C ALA A 148 4.61 9.86 -2.87
N PHE A 149 4.65 9.42 -1.62
CA PHE A 149 5.87 9.03 -0.91
C PHE A 149 5.88 7.54 -0.56
N SER A 150 7.08 6.97 -0.52
CA SER A 150 7.38 5.67 0.09
C SER A 150 8.64 5.83 0.92
N VAL A 151 8.58 5.44 2.21
CA VAL A 151 9.68 5.56 3.17
C VAL A 151 10.14 4.17 3.58
N ILE A 152 11.36 3.82 3.23
CA ILE A 152 11.95 2.50 3.45
C ILE A 152 13.25 2.64 4.25
N THR A 153 13.51 1.74 5.19
CA THR A 153 14.72 1.73 6.01
C THR A 153 15.84 0.99 5.27
N ASP A 154 16.94 1.70 5.04
CA ASP A 154 18.18 1.09 4.57
C ASP A 154 19.11 0.84 5.75
N HIS A 155 19.13 -0.41 6.23
CA HIS A 155 19.97 -0.80 7.36
C HIS A 155 21.46 -0.74 7.04
N SER A 156 21.86 -0.79 5.78
CA SER A 156 23.29 -0.69 5.41
C SER A 156 23.85 0.72 5.65
N ARG A 157 22.98 1.73 5.63
CA ARG A 157 23.35 3.14 5.84
C ARG A 157 22.78 3.71 7.14
N ASP A 158 22.04 2.92 7.93
CA ASP A 158 21.26 3.37 9.08
C ASP A 158 20.41 4.60 8.74
N TYR A 159 19.69 4.52 7.64
CA TYR A 159 19.02 5.67 7.03
C TYR A 159 17.61 5.31 6.53
N LYS A 160 16.66 6.24 6.70
CA LYS A 160 15.33 6.15 6.09
C LYS A 160 15.34 6.83 4.73
N LEU A 161 15.44 6.05 3.66
CA LEU A 161 15.35 6.55 2.30
C LEU A 161 13.90 6.91 1.96
N THR A 162 13.73 7.96 1.20
CA THR A 162 12.43 8.39 0.71
C THR A 162 12.43 8.41 -0.81
N VAL A 163 11.44 7.74 -1.39
CA VAL A 163 11.12 7.83 -2.82
C VAL A 163 9.91 8.75 -2.97
N PHE A 164 10.06 9.80 -3.75
CA PHE A 164 8.99 10.74 -4.08
C PHE A 164 8.70 10.74 -5.57
N SER A 165 7.48 10.40 -5.96
CA SER A 165 6.98 10.55 -7.33
C SER A 165 5.47 10.49 -7.34
N TYR A 166 4.80 11.32 -8.13
CA TYR A 166 3.36 11.22 -8.36
C TYR A 166 2.93 9.87 -8.96
N GLU A 167 3.87 9.14 -9.54
CA GLU A 167 3.65 7.79 -10.08
C GLU A 167 3.39 6.74 -8.99
N LEU A 168 3.73 7.05 -7.71
CA LEU A 168 3.48 6.19 -6.54
C LEU A 168 2.05 6.30 -6.00
N LEU A 169 1.28 7.30 -6.44
CA LEU A 169 -0.08 7.49 -5.96
C LEU A 169 -0.93 6.25 -6.27
N PRO A 170 -1.59 5.66 -5.24
CA PRO A 170 -2.53 4.57 -5.46
C PRO A 170 -3.65 5.00 -6.41
N ALA A 171 -4.12 4.11 -7.27
CA ALA A 171 -5.23 4.41 -8.17
C ALA A 171 -6.56 4.53 -7.40
N TYR A 172 -6.69 3.74 -6.33
CA TYR A 172 -7.85 3.75 -5.44
C TYR A 172 -7.39 3.80 -3.98
N ALA A 173 -8.11 4.59 -3.16
CA ALA A 173 -8.04 4.55 -1.71
C ALA A 173 -9.43 4.18 -1.16
N ILE A 174 -9.50 3.19 -0.27
CA ILE A 174 -10.72 2.75 0.39
C ILE A 174 -10.58 3.05 1.88
N LEU A 175 -11.27 4.08 2.35
CA LEU A 175 -11.21 4.55 3.73
C LEU A 175 -12.44 4.04 4.48
N ASP A 176 -12.28 2.88 5.12
CA ASP A 176 -13.30 2.24 5.94
C ASP A 176 -13.01 2.47 7.41
N PRO A 177 -13.77 3.35 8.12
CA PRO A 177 -13.51 3.65 9.52
C PRO A 177 -13.67 2.42 10.45
N GLU A 178 -14.39 1.39 10.04
CA GLU A 178 -14.52 0.16 10.83
C GLU A 178 -13.17 -0.58 10.97
N LEU A 179 -12.27 -0.45 9.98
CA LEU A 179 -10.95 -1.06 10.04
C LEU A 179 -10.02 -0.39 11.06
N LEU A 180 -10.27 0.88 11.39
CA LEU A 180 -9.47 1.64 12.35
C LEU A 180 -9.81 1.25 13.80
N THR A 181 -11.04 0.75 14.06
CA THR A 181 -11.49 0.38 15.41
C THR A 181 -10.73 -0.79 16.01
N SER A 182 -10.06 -1.57 15.18
CA SER A 182 -9.24 -2.70 15.59
C SER A 182 -7.84 -2.32 16.10
N ALA A 183 -7.42 -1.07 15.90
CA ALA A 183 -6.11 -0.59 16.33
C ALA A 183 -6.04 -0.50 17.87
N PRO A 184 -4.95 -0.99 18.52
CA PRO A 184 -4.73 -0.75 19.94
C PRO A 184 -4.77 0.74 20.28
N ALA A 185 -5.26 1.10 21.48
CA ALA A 185 -5.39 2.51 21.91
C ALA A 185 -4.07 3.29 21.81
N SER A 186 -2.93 2.65 22.09
CA SER A 186 -1.59 3.25 21.95
C SER A 186 -1.25 3.58 20.49
N VAL A 187 -1.64 2.73 19.56
CA VAL A 187 -1.45 2.96 18.10
C VAL A 187 -2.39 4.07 17.64
N ALA A 188 -3.66 4.02 18.05
CA ALA A 188 -4.63 5.05 17.70
C ALA A 188 -4.21 6.44 18.21
N ALA A 189 -3.67 6.53 19.45
CA ALA A 189 -3.17 7.78 20.02
C ALA A 189 -1.93 8.30 19.27
N ALA A 190 -0.95 7.44 18.98
CA ALA A 190 0.24 7.83 18.23
C ALA A 190 -0.12 8.33 16.82
N CYS A 191 -0.98 7.61 16.11
CA CYS A 191 -1.43 8.01 14.78
C CYS A 191 -2.30 9.29 14.80
N GLY A 192 -3.10 9.49 15.86
CA GLY A 192 -3.92 10.69 16.02
C GLY A 192 -3.09 11.96 16.30
N ILE A 193 -1.89 11.81 16.87
CA ILE A 193 -0.94 12.93 17.03
C ILE A 193 -0.25 13.25 15.69
N ASP A 194 -0.06 12.24 14.85
CA ASP A 194 0.57 12.37 13.54
C ASP A 194 -0.38 13.06 12.52
N ALA A 195 -1.69 12.97 12.74
CA ALA A 195 -2.72 13.59 11.92
C ALA A 195 -2.87 15.10 12.19
#